data_cd7e7a59cbe0a0d0ca3aa2364ff7a53a
#
_entry.id   cd7e7a59cbe0a0d0ca3aa2364ff7a53a
#
_cell.length_a   1.000
_cell.length_b   1.000
_cell.length_c   1.000
_cell.angle_alpha   90.00
_cell.angle_beta   90.00
_cell.angle_gamma   90.00
#
_symmetry.space_group_name_H-M   'P 1'
#
loop_
_entity.id
_entity.type
_entity.pdbx_description
1 polymer ?
#
loop_
_entity_poly.entity_id
_entity_poly.type
_entity_poly.pdbx_seq_one_letter_code
_entity_poly.pdbx_strand_id
1 'polypeptide(L)'
;MSFRTLLPVFVLSVWLTSPATGQTDTSANVLGYELPGMRNAVIRRDLTYRTVVVDGTPRALTMDLYRPPGSATERRPALIFVHGGLVARQPGPLPTTWPTYRSWGRLATAAGLVGVVFNHRLTTDENIAEAAGDVTAAVEHVRANAAALGIDTSRVCVAVYSAGGPLASVFMRAGQPGIRCLVLFYPYLDLEHMRSQSPFRPAHPASHVDSLVPRYSPAHLLTVAPATLPPIFLAMAGADAIPRLNESIERFMQAAVASRVEIDFALHRTGVHGFDQRNHDARTREILERALAFVTRHLRN
;
A
#
# COMPACT_ATOMS: atom_id res chain seq x y z
N MET A 1 7.37 -69.35 -7.83
CA MET A 1 7.63 -67.94 -8.05
C MET A 1 6.35 -67.16 -7.76
N SER A 2 6.27 -66.54 -6.59
CA SER A 2 5.06 -65.83 -6.12
C SER A 2 5.33 -64.34 -6.17
N PHE A 3 4.63 -63.63 -7.08
CA PHE A 3 4.69 -62.16 -7.17
C PHE A 3 3.78 -61.54 -6.11
N ARG A 4 4.40 -60.86 -5.13
CA ARG A 4 3.68 -59.99 -4.18
C ARG A 4 3.52 -58.57 -4.78
N THR A 5 2.32 -58.22 -5.08
CA THR A 5 1.90 -56.88 -5.55
C THR A 5 1.86 -55.98 -4.32
N LEU A 6 2.74 -54.97 -4.26
CA LEU A 6 2.69 -53.87 -3.28
C LEU A 6 1.75 -52.78 -3.79
N LEU A 7 0.66 -52.53 -3.09
CA LEU A 7 -0.22 -51.39 -3.29
C LEU A 7 0.38 -50.15 -2.59
N PRO A 8 0.42 -48.99 -3.25
CA PRO A 8 0.88 -47.76 -2.58
C PRO A 8 -0.22 -47.24 -1.63
N VAL A 9 0.15 -47.03 -0.38
CA VAL A 9 -0.66 -46.32 0.63
C VAL A 9 -0.55 -44.82 0.36
N PHE A 10 -1.62 -44.24 -0.17
CA PHE A 10 -1.76 -42.76 -0.22
C PHE A 10 -2.11 -42.24 1.18
N VAL A 11 -1.18 -41.60 1.84
CA VAL A 11 -1.44 -40.85 3.07
C VAL A 11 -2.05 -39.50 2.66
N LEU A 12 -3.35 -39.38 2.84
CA LEU A 12 -4.08 -38.13 2.66
C LEU A 12 -3.81 -37.24 3.88
N SER A 13 -2.85 -36.31 3.77
CA SER A 13 -2.59 -35.31 4.81
C SER A 13 -3.73 -34.28 4.80
N VAL A 14 -4.71 -34.47 5.68
CA VAL A 14 -5.74 -33.45 5.95
C VAL A 14 -5.12 -32.35 6.77
N TRP A 15 -4.79 -31.23 6.13
CA TRP A 15 -4.43 -29.99 6.82
C TRP A 15 -5.69 -29.40 7.45
N LEU A 16 -5.89 -29.66 8.74
CA LEU A 16 -6.87 -28.96 9.57
C LEU A 16 -6.41 -27.52 9.72
N THR A 17 -6.92 -26.62 8.87
CA THR A 17 -6.79 -25.19 9.08
C THR A 17 -7.70 -24.80 10.23
N SER A 18 -7.12 -24.66 11.42
CA SER A 18 -7.82 -24.01 12.54
C SER A 18 -8.27 -22.61 12.08
N PRO A 19 -9.53 -22.21 12.31
CA PRO A 19 -9.94 -20.84 12.06
C PRO A 19 -9.11 -19.92 12.95
N ALA A 20 -8.31 -19.06 12.34
CA ALA A 20 -7.55 -18.04 13.06
C ALA A 20 -8.56 -17.14 13.77
N THR A 21 -8.67 -17.27 15.09
CA THR A 21 -9.48 -16.39 15.93
C THR A 21 -8.94 -14.97 15.76
N GLY A 22 -9.78 -14.06 15.24
CA GLY A 22 -9.43 -12.66 15.07
C GLY A 22 -9.12 -12.02 16.43
N GLN A 23 -7.98 -11.33 16.52
CA GLN A 23 -7.60 -10.57 17.71
C GLN A 23 -8.19 -9.16 17.63
N THR A 24 -8.65 -8.64 18.77
CA THR A 24 -8.99 -7.21 18.93
C THR A 24 -7.71 -6.42 19.20
N ASP A 25 -7.50 -5.31 18.49
CA ASP A 25 -6.38 -4.40 18.70
C ASP A 25 -6.81 -3.23 19.59
N THR A 26 -6.27 -3.17 20.79
CA THR A 26 -6.55 -2.12 21.78
C THR A 26 -5.63 -0.92 21.67
N SER A 27 -4.69 -0.90 20.71
CA SER A 27 -3.77 0.23 20.54
C SER A 27 -4.54 1.54 20.26
N ALA A 28 -4.00 2.67 20.73
CA ALA A 28 -4.61 3.98 20.52
C ALA A 28 -4.65 4.33 19.02
N ASN A 29 -5.70 5.06 18.61
CA ASN A 29 -5.71 5.71 17.29
C ASN A 29 -4.68 6.85 17.28
N VAL A 30 -3.83 6.91 16.25
CA VAL A 30 -2.86 7.99 16.08
C VAL A 30 -3.20 8.93 14.91
N LEU A 31 -4.26 8.64 14.15
CA LEU A 31 -4.68 9.53 13.07
C LEU A 31 -5.39 10.76 13.62
N GLY A 32 -5.26 11.89 12.92
CA GLY A 32 -6.03 13.11 13.19
C GLY A 32 -7.55 12.99 12.91
N TYR A 33 -8.01 11.79 12.65
CA TYR A 33 -9.40 11.44 12.38
C TYR A 33 -9.78 10.08 12.96
N GLU A 34 -10.98 9.99 13.51
CA GLU A 34 -11.51 8.74 14.07
C GLU A 34 -12.96 8.57 13.64
N LEU A 35 -13.31 7.34 13.26
CA LEU A 35 -14.70 6.92 13.03
C LEU A 35 -15.19 6.00 14.16
N PRO A 36 -16.47 6.08 14.52
CA PRO A 36 -17.10 5.09 15.38
C PRO A 36 -16.89 3.68 14.79
N GLY A 37 -16.56 2.71 15.66
CA GLY A 37 -16.35 1.32 15.23
C GLY A 37 -14.92 0.95 14.83
N MET A 38 -13.96 1.87 14.81
CA MET A 38 -12.55 1.53 14.53
C MET A 38 -12.00 0.45 15.48
N ARG A 39 -12.46 0.43 16.73
CA ARG A 39 -12.07 -0.57 17.75
C ARG A 39 -12.72 -1.94 17.54
N ASN A 40 -13.72 -2.03 16.66
CA ASN A 40 -14.44 -3.28 16.39
C ASN A 40 -13.78 -4.10 15.26
N ALA A 41 -12.66 -3.65 14.72
CA ALA A 41 -11.94 -4.35 13.67
C ALA A 41 -11.54 -5.76 14.12
N VAL A 42 -11.86 -6.75 13.28
CA VAL A 42 -11.37 -8.12 13.43
C VAL A 42 -10.07 -8.24 12.67
N ILE A 43 -8.99 -8.59 13.36
CA ILE A 43 -7.64 -8.52 12.79
C ILE A 43 -7.05 -9.92 12.68
N ARG A 44 -6.53 -10.25 11.49
CA ARG A 44 -5.66 -11.41 11.25
C ARG A 44 -4.27 -10.89 10.94
N ARG A 45 -3.29 -11.31 11.73
CA ARG A 45 -1.91 -10.80 11.64
C ARG A 45 -0.98 -11.80 10.99
N ASP A 46 0.15 -11.28 10.51
CA ASP A 46 1.30 -12.06 10.06
C ASP A 46 0.98 -13.10 8.99
N LEU A 47 0.01 -12.80 8.11
CA LEU A 47 -0.32 -13.66 6.98
C LEU A 47 0.83 -13.60 5.96
N THR A 48 1.57 -14.69 5.80
CA THR A 48 2.65 -14.75 4.82
C THR A 48 2.07 -14.71 3.40
N TYR A 49 2.48 -13.70 2.62
CA TYR A 49 2.08 -13.60 1.22
C TYR A 49 3.20 -13.97 0.25
N ARG A 50 4.46 -13.94 0.72
CA ARG A 50 5.64 -14.28 -0.07
C ARG A 50 6.79 -14.67 0.84
N THR A 51 7.65 -15.59 0.39
CA THR A 51 8.97 -15.86 0.99
C THR A 51 10.04 -15.40 0.01
N VAL A 52 11.01 -14.65 0.49
CA VAL A 52 12.16 -14.14 -0.27
C VAL A 52 13.46 -14.57 0.40
N VAL A 53 14.56 -14.57 -0.34
CA VAL A 53 15.88 -14.80 0.22
C VAL A 53 16.58 -13.45 0.39
N VAL A 54 17.02 -13.14 1.60
CA VAL A 54 17.80 -11.94 1.94
C VAL A 54 19.10 -12.42 2.58
N ASP A 55 20.22 -12.06 2.00
CA ASP A 55 21.57 -12.46 2.46
C ASP A 55 21.67 -13.99 2.72
N GLY A 56 21.15 -14.79 1.78
CA GLY A 56 21.13 -16.24 1.85
C GLY A 56 20.10 -16.86 2.80
N THR A 57 19.32 -16.05 3.53
CA THR A 57 18.35 -16.51 4.53
C THR A 57 16.92 -16.32 4.05
N PRO A 58 16.05 -17.36 4.09
CA PRO A 58 14.62 -17.21 3.79
C PRO A 58 13.95 -16.25 4.78
N ARG A 59 13.22 -15.26 4.26
CA ARG A 59 12.43 -14.29 5.03
C ARG A 59 10.99 -14.26 4.53
N ALA A 60 10.04 -14.46 5.42
CA ALA A 60 8.63 -14.27 5.11
C ALA A 60 8.31 -12.77 5.03
N LEU A 61 7.61 -12.37 3.96
CA LEU A 61 6.95 -11.09 3.86
C LEU A 61 5.48 -11.28 4.23
N THR A 62 5.01 -10.48 5.18
CA THR A 62 3.70 -10.67 5.80
C THR A 62 2.76 -9.50 5.58
N MET A 63 1.46 -9.77 5.73
CA MET A 63 0.40 -8.77 5.74
C MET A 63 -0.53 -8.99 6.94
N ASP A 64 -1.12 -7.88 7.39
CA ASP A 64 -2.20 -7.85 8.37
C ASP A 64 -3.51 -7.52 7.64
N LEU A 65 -4.55 -8.25 7.97
CA LEU A 65 -5.89 -8.07 7.44
C LEU A 65 -6.81 -7.50 8.53
N TYR A 66 -7.42 -6.37 8.24
CA TYR A 66 -8.40 -5.69 9.10
C TYR A 66 -9.78 -5.84 8.47
N ARG A 67 -10.73 -6.44 9.16
CA ARG A 67 -12.08 -6.67 8.66
C ARG A 67 -13.12 -5.99 9.54
N PRO A 68 -14.21 -5.46 8.94
CA PRO A 68 -15.40 -5.12 9.70
C PRO A 68 -15.94 -6.37 10.42
N PRO A 69 -16.57 -6.22 11.58
CA PRO A 69 -17.30 -7.33 12.21
C PRO A 69 -18.41 -7.83 11.27
N GLY A 70 -18.75 -9.11 11.38
CA GLY A 70 -19.76 -9.74 10.55
C GLY A 70 -19.31 -11.08 9.95
N SER A 71 -20.03 -11.57 8.94
CA SER A 71 -19.75 -12.87 8.34
C SER A 71 -18.39 -12.93 7.67
N ALA A 72 -17.62 -13.97 7.95
CA ALA A 72 -16.32 -14.21 7.31
C ALA A 72 -16.47 -14.54 5.82
N THR A 73 -17.63 -14.99 5.35
CA THR A 73 -17.89 -15.34 3.95
C THR A 73 -18.31 -14.14 3.10
N GLU A 74 -18.68 -13.02 3.72
CA GLU A 74 -19.06 -11.80 3.01
C GLU A 74 -17.82 -11.19 2.35
N ARG A 75 -17.87 -11.00 1.02
CA ARG A 75 -16.82 -10.30 0.28
C ARG A 75 -17.08 -8.80 0.27
N ARG A 76 -16.10 -8.03 0.74
CA ARG A 76 -16.18 -6.58 0.85
C ARG A 76 -15.13 -5.90 -0.02
N PRO A 77 -15.34 -4.66 -0.45
CA PRO A 77 -14.32 -3.85 -1.08
C PRO A 77 -13.10 -3.72 -0.17
N ALA A 78 -11.91 -3.49 -0.75
CA ALA A 78 -10.69 -3.40 0.02
C ALA A 78 -9.92 -2.09 -0.22
N LEU A 79 -9.19 -1.65 0.81
CA LEU A 79 -8.17 -0.61 0.74
C LEU A 79 -6.83 -1.24 1.14
N ILE A 80 -5.89 -1.28 0.19
CA ILE A 80 -4.54 -1.82 0.37
C ILE A 80 -3.58 -0.66 0.65
N PHE A 81 -2.72 -0.80 1.67
CA PHE A 81 -1.80 0.24 2.12
C PHE A 81 -0.36 -0.10 1.75
N VAL A 82 0.23 0.68 0.84
CA VAL A 82 1.65 0.66 0.50
C VAL A 82 2.36 1.66 1.39
N HIS A 83 3.10 1.16 2.36
CA HIS A 83 3.69 2.01 3.39
C HIS A 83 4.78 2.94 2.86
N GLY A 84 4.96 4.07 3.54
CA GLY A 84 6.14 4.92 3.43
C GLY A 84 7.24 4.48 4.40
N GLY A 85 8.27 5.32 4.53
CA GLY A 85 9.46 5.01 5.30
C GLY A 85 10.33 3.94 4.61
N LEU A 86 11.56 3.84 5.07
CA LEU A 86 12.49 2.84 4.57
C LEU A 86 12.59 1.71 5.59
N VAL A 87 12.42 0.49 5.12
CA VAL A 87 12.61 -0.67 5.97
C VAL A 87 14.11 -0.90 6.12
N ALA A 88 14.62 -0.82 7.34
CA ALA A 88 16.03 -1.10 7.59
C ALA A 88 16.39 -2.54 7.14
N ARG A 89 17.61 -2.72 6.61
CA ARG A 89 18.13 -4.06 6.30
C ARG A 89 18.26 -4.93 7.55
N GLN A 90 18.46 -4.30 8.70
CA GLN A 90 18.54 -4.93 10.03
C GLN A 90 17.13 -5.24 10.58
N PRO A 91 16.98 -6.25 11.45
CA PRO A 91 15.72 -6.51 12.13
C PRO A 91 15.25 -5.29 12.92
N GLY A 92 14.04 -4.84 12.65
CA GLY A 92 13.39 -3.70 13.29
C GLY A 92 11.87 -3.81 13.21
N PRO A 93 11.12 -2.88 13.82
CA PRO A 93 9.66 -2.89 13.75
C PRO A 93 9.18 -2.83 12.30
N LEU A 94 8.39 -3.83 11.89
CA LEU A 94 7.82 -3.89 10.56
C LEU A 94 6.68 -2.88 10.39
N PRO A 95 6.47 -2.31 9.19
CA PRO A 95 5.39 -1.37 8.92
C PRO A 95 4.00 -1.85 9.35
N THR A 96 3.70 -3.13 9.28
CA THR A 96 2.45 -3.72 9.82
C THR A 96 2.29 -3.47 11.33
N THR A 97 3.40 -3.24 12.06
CA THR A 97 3.37 -2.95 13.50
C THR A 97 3.30 -1.44 13.81
N TRP A 98 3.48 -0.57 12.84
CA TRP A 98 3.47 0.88 13.08
C TRP A 98 2.07 1.38 13.41
N PRO A 99 1.93 2.21 14.46
CA PRO A 99 0.61 2.69 14.91
C PRO A 99 -0.20 3.36 13.81
N THR A 100 0.45 4.07 12.88
CA THR A 100 -0.19 4.74 11.74
C THR A 100 -0.94 3.75 10.87
N TYR A 101 -0.28 2.69 10.39
CA TYR A 101 -0.91 1.73 9.48
C TYR A 101 -1.94 0.85 10.19
N ARG A 102 -1.74 0.56 11.48
CA ARG A 102 -2.78 -0.07 12.31
C ARG A 102 -4.02 0.81 12.42
N SER A 103 -3.85 2.11 12.60
CA SER A 103 -4.96 3.06 12.65
C SER A 103 -5.67 3.18 11.29
N TRP A 104 -4.91 3.24 10.18
CA TRP A 104 -5.48 3.23 8.83
C TRP A 104 -6.26 1.94 8.53
N GLY A 105 -5.73 0.76 8.91
CA GLY A 105 -6.44 -0.51 8.77
C GLY A 105 -7.79 -0.50 9.50
N ARG A 106 -7.83 0.02 10.74
CA ARG A 106 -9.06 0.17 11.52
C ARG A 106 -10.01 1.22 10.94
N LEU A 107 -9.47 2.34 10.43
CA LEU A 107 -10.30 3.36 9.76
C LEU A 107 -10.99 2.79 8.53
N ALA A 108 -10.28 1.99 7.73
CA ALA A 108 -10.88 1.30 6.59
C ALA A 108 -12.03 0.39 7.02
N THR A 109 -11.87 -0.37 8.13
CA THR A 109 -12.95 -1.25 8.63
C THR A 109 -14.16 -0.47 9.13
N ALA A 110 -13.96 0.65 9.80
CA ALA A 110 -15.05 1.53 10.23
C ALA A 110 -15.84 2.11 9.06
N ALA A 111 -15.19 2.25 7.89
CA ALA A 111 -15.83 2.63 6.64
C ALA A 111 -16.46 1.45 5.87
N GLY A 112 -16.48 0.25 6.44
CA GLY A 112 -17.07 -0.94 5.82
C GLY A 112 -16.14 -1.68 4.84
N LEU A 113 -14.86 -1.30 4.77
CA LEU A 113 -13.87 -1.88 3.87
C LEU A 113 -13.00 -2.93 4.57
N VAL A 114 -12.39 -3.81 3.80
CA VAL A 114 -11.26 -4.60 4.28
C VAL A 114 -9.98 -3.79 4.13
N GLY A 115 -9.26 -3.55 5.24
CA GLY A 115 -7.93 -2.94 5.22
C GLY A 115 -6.86 -4.03 5.08
N VAL A 116 -5.91 -3.84 4.16
CA VAL A 116 -4.75 -4.73 4.00
C VAL A 116 -3.47 -3.92 4.18
N VAL A 117 -2.75 -4.19 5.25
CA VAL A 117 -1.44 -3.58 5.53
C VAL A 117 -0.38 -4.65 5.33
N PHE A 118 0.63 -4.40 4.52
CA PHE A 118 1.66 -5.40 4.26
C PHE A 118 3.06 -4.79 4.29
N ASN A 119 4.07 -5.63 4.45
CA ASN A 119 5.47 -5.25 4.47
C ASN A 119 6.10 -5.46 3.09
N HIS A 120 6.80 -4.46 2.57
CA HIS A 120 7.66 -4.58 1.39
C HIS A 120 9.09 -4.17 1.73
N ARG A 121 10.04 -4.50 0.87
CA ARG A 121 11.48 -4.36 1.17
C ARG A 121 12.12 -3.04 0.73
N LEU A 122 11.36 -1.99 0.48
CA LEU A 122 11.95 -0.72 0.06
C LEU A 122 12.92 -0.20 1.13
N THR A 123 14.20 -0.12 0.80
CA THR A 123 15.27 0.39 1.66
C THR A 123 15.95 1.63 1.08
N THR A 124 16.09 1.67 -0.24
CA THR A 124 16.70 2.75 -1.01
C THR A 124 16.08 2.75 -2.41
N ASP A 125 16.47 3.71 -3.25
CA ASP A 125 16.15 3.71 -4.68
C ASP A 125 16.70 2.48 -5.43
N GLU A 126 17.79 1.89 -4.95
CA GLU A 126 18.41 0.69 -5.55
C GLU A 126 17.46 -0.49 -5.64
N ASN A 127 16.60 -0.67 -4.64
CA ASN A 127 15.73 -1.82 -4.57
C ASN A 127 14.24 -1.53 -4.86
N ILE A 128 13.95 -0.41 -5.53
CA ILE A 128 12.58 -0.08 -5.97
C ILE A 128 11.98 -1.24 -6.79
N ALA A 129 12.73 -1.86 -7.68
CA ALA A 129 12.27 -2.97 -8.50
C ALA A 129 11.87 -4.20 -7.66
N GLU A 130 12.65 -4.52 -6.64
CA GLU A 130 12.33 -5.61 -5.70
C GLU A 130 11.08 -5.29 -4.87
N ALA A 131 11.00 -4.05 -4.37
CA ALA A 131 9.85 -3.60 -3.59
C ALA A 131 8.57 -3.56 -4.45
N ALA A 132 8.65 -3.15 -5.72
CA ALA A 132 7.56 -3.22 -6.68
C ALA A 132 7.11 -4.68 -6.94
N GLY A 133 8.06 -5.62 -6.99
CA GLY A 133 7.78 -7.05 -7.04
C GLY A 133 7.07 -7.57 -5.79
N ASP A 134 7.40 -7.03 -4.61
CA ASP A 134 6.70 -7.36 -3.36
C ASP A 134 5.27 -6.82 -3.34
N VAL A 135 5.06 -5.58 -3.81
CA VAL A 135 3.72 -4.98 -3.96
C VAL A 135 2.86 -5.82 -4.92
N THR A 136 3.42 -6.21 -6.06
CA THR A 136 2.74 -7.07 -7.04
C THR A 136 2.34 -8.40 -6.40
N ALA A 137 3.27 -9.07 -5.71
CA ALA A 137 3.02 -10.34 -5.05
C ALA A 137 1.95 -10.24 -3.95
N ALA A 138 1.92 -9.13 -3.19
CA ALA A 138 0.90 -8.89 -2.17
C ALA A 138 -0.50 -8.77 -2.79
N VAL A 139 -0.64 -8.03 -3.89
CA VAL A 139 -1.91 -7.89 -4.62
C VAL A 139 -2.34 -9.22 -5.27
N GLU A 140 -1.41 -9.96 -5.84
CA GLU A 140 -1.68 -11.30 -6.41
C GLU A 140 -2.14 -12.29 -5.32
N HIS A 141 -1.49 -12.24 -4.13
CA HIS A 141 -1.92 -13.05 -2.99
C HIS A 141 -3.35 -12.70 -2.56
N VAL A 142 -3.69 -11.41 -2.49
CA VAL A 142 -5.06 -10.96 -2.19
C VAL A 142 -6.05 -11.50 -3.23
N ARG A 143 -5.71 -11.43 -4.51
CA ARG A 143 -6.55 -11.96 -5.60
C ARG A 143 -6.73 -13.47 -5.52
N ALA A 144 -5.63 -14.20 -5.35
CA ALA A 144 -5.66 -15.67 -5.29
C ALA A 144 -6.43 -16.20 -4.06
N ASN A 145 -6.41 -15.45 -2.95
CA ASN A 145 -7.03 -15.84 -1.68
C ASN A 145 -8.29 -15.03 -1.34
N ALA A 146 -8.90 -14.38 -2.32
CA ALA A 146 -10.02 -13.46 -2.18
C ALA A 146 -11.16 -13.99 -1.30
N ALA A 147 -11.54 -15.26 -1.48
CA ALA A 147 -12.60 -15.91 -0.71
C ALA A 147 -12.22 -16.07 0.77
N ALA A 148 -11.02 -16.57 1.06
CA ALA A 148 -10.52 -16.77 2.42
C ALA A 148 -10.23 -15.45 3.17
N LEU A 149 -9.91 -14.38 2.41
CA LEU A 149 -9.70 -13.03 2.93
C LEU A 149 -11.01 -12.23 3.01
N GLY A 150 -12.10 -12.71 2.39
CA GLY A 150 -13.38 -12.01 2.31
C GLY A 150 -13.29 -10.68 1.55
N ILE A 151 -12.51 -10.65 0.47
CA ILE A 151 -12.27 -9.46 -0.35
C ILE A 151 -12.97 -9.61 -1.70
N ASP A 152 -13.64 -8.55 -2.13
CA ASP A 152 -14.10 -8.39 -3.51
C ASP A 152 -12.98 -7.76 -4.34
N THR A 153 -12.27 -8.57 -5.10
CA THR A 153 -11.11 -8.12 -5.89
C THR A 153 -11.46 -7.30 -7.12
N SER A 154 -12.75 -7.16 -7.44
CA SER A 154 -13.21 -6.22 -8.47
C SER A 154 -13.32 -4.79 -7.95
N ARG A 155 -13.24 -4.60 -6.62
CA ARG A 155 -13.42 -3.32 -5.92
C ARG A 155 -12.28 -3.08 -4.92
N VAL A 156 -11.12 -2.68 -5.42
CA VAL A 156 -9.92 -2.42 -4.63
C VAL A 156 -9.40 -1.01 -4.90
N CYS A 157 -9.14 -0.24 -3.85
CA CYS A 157 -8.33 0.98 -3.93
C CYS A 157 -6.99 0.77 -3.23
N VAL A 158 -6.00 1.56 -3.60
CA VAL A 158 -4.65 1.49 -3.04
C VAL A 158 -4.26 2.84 -2.48
N ALA A 159 -3.81 2.87 -1.23
CA ALA A 159 -3.25 4.05 -0.59
C ALA A 159 -1.72 3.92 -0.51
N VAL A 160 -0.99 4.95 -0.95
CA VAL A 160 0.47 4.98 -1.02
C VAL A 160 1.00 6.19 -0.26
N TYR A 161 2.04 5.99 0.52
CA TYR A 161 2.57 7.01 1.43
C TYR A 161 4.04 7.30 1.19
N SER A 162 4.42 8.59 1.21
CA SER A 162 5.81 9.07 1.36
C SER A 162 6.80 8.36 0.42
N ALA A 163 7.82 7.71 0.98
CA ALA A 163 8.83 6.95 0.24
C ALA A 163 8.26 5.80 -0.61
N GLY A 164 7.04 5.34 -0.34
CA GLY A 164 6.33 4.37 -1.18
C GLY A 164 5.87 4.93 -2.53
N GLY A 165 5.95 6.24 -2.74
CA GLY A 165 5.47 6.93 -3.95
C GLY A 165 5.85 6.26 -5.27
N PRO A 166 7.12 5.88 -5.52
CA PRO A 166 7.52 5.17 -6.74
C PRO A 166 6.77 3.84 -6.95
N LEU A 167 6.31 3.19 -5.88
CA LEU A 167 5.57 1.93 -5.95
C LEU A 167 4.12 2.12 -6.45
N ALA A 168 3.59 3.36 -6.45
CA ALA A 168 2.32 3.67 -7.12
C ALA A 168 2.35 3.32 -8.61
N SER A 169 3.53 3.36 -9.23
CA SER A 169 3.76 2.96 -10.62
C SER A 169 3.26 1.55 -10.97
N VAL A 170 3.22 0.64 -10.00
CA VAL A 170 2.67 -0.73 -10.18
C VAL A 170 1.21 -0.65 -10.61
N PHE A 171 0.47 0.35 -10.11
CA PHE A 171 -0.97 0.53 -10.33
C PHE A 171 -1.30 1.53 -11.44
N MET A 172 -0.30 2.28 -11.93
CA MET A 172 -0.43 3.28 -12.98
C MET A 172 -0.21 2.72 -14.39
N ARG A 173 -0.13 1.40 -14.53
CA ARG A 173 0.05 0.71 -15.82
C ARG A 173 -1.24 -0.01 -16.21
N ALA A 174 -1.40 -0.21 -17.51
CA ALA A 174 -2.49 -1.04 -18.03
C ALA A 174 -2.46 -2.45 -17.43
N GLY A 175 -3.63 -3.09 -17.34
CA GLY A 175 -3.73 -4.49 -16.90
C GLY A 175 -3.78 -4.70 -15.38
N GLN A 176 -4.23 -3.70 -14.62
CA GLN A 176 -4.49 -3.83 -13.18
C GLN A 176 -6.00 -4.01 -12.90
N PRO A 177 -6.58 -5.19 -13.19
CA PRO A 177 -8.01 -5.41 -13.04
C PRO A 177 -8.42 -5.25 -11.57
N GLY A 178 -9.57 -4.61 -11.36
CA GLY A 178 -10.15 -4.40 -10.03
C GLY A 178 -9.54 -3.26 -9.21
N ILE A 179 -8.46 -2.62 -9.67
CA ILE A 179 -7.96 -1.38 -9.04
C ILE A 179 -8.85 -0.22 -9.50
N ARG A 180 -9.60 0.35 -8.57
CA ARG A 180 -10.62 1.37 -8.81
C ARG A 180 -10.13 2.78 -8.53
N CYS A 181 -9.16 2.96 -7.63
CA CYS A 181 -8.58 4.27 -7.34
C CYS A 181 -7.21 4.17 -6.65
N LEU A 182 -6.45 5.27 -6.72
CA LEU A 182 -5.24 5.50 -5.95
C LEU A 182 -5.44 6.67 -5.00
N VAL A 183 -4.90 6.54 -3.80
CA VAL A 183 -4.86 7.62 -2.79
C VAL A 183 -3.40 7.82 -2.40
N LEU A 184 -2.87 9.01 -2.61
CA LEU A 184 -1.46 9.31 -2.46
C LEU A 184 -1.29 10.36 -1.33
N PHE A 185 -0.58 10.01 -0.26
CA PHE A 185 -0.30 10.90 0.86
C PHE A 185 1.16 11.34 0.87
N TYR A 186 1.42 12.62 0.64
CA TYR A 186 2.76 13.26 0.64
C TYR A 186 3.84 12.35 0.02
N PRO A 187 3.61 11.82 -1.20
CA PRO A 187 4.46 10.80 -1.80
C PRO A 187 5.62 11.40 -2.59
N TYR A 188 6.69 10.63 -2.80
CA TYR A 188 7.66 10.89 -3.86
C TYR A 188 7.10 10.43 -5.20
N LEU A 189 6.98 11.34 -6.20
CA LEU A 189 6.33 11.04 -7.47
C LEU A 189 7.20 11.26 -8.71
N ASP A 190 8.37 11.88 -8.57
CA ASP A 190 9.28 12.14 -9.69
C ASP A 190 10.71 11.68 -9.36
N LEU A 191 11.08 10.50 -9.86
CA LEU A 191 12.41 9.93 -9.65
C LEU A 191 13.50 10.71 -10.36
N GLU A 192 13.23 11.33 -11.50
CA GLU A 192 14.20 12.13 -12.22
C GLU A 192 14.60 13.37 -11.42
N HIS A 193 13.59 14.01 -10.79
CA HIS A 193 13.83 15.17 -9.94
C HIS A 193 14.61 14.81 -8.67
N MET A 194 14.43 13.61 -8.13
CA MET A 194 15.14 13.12 -6.95
C MET A 194 16.61 12.79 -7.21
N ARG A 195 17.00 12.64 -8.47
CA ARG A 195 18.31 12.19 -8.94
C ARG A 195 19.51 12.87 -8.28
N SER A 196 19.44 14.17 -8.03
CA SER A 196 20.60 14.97 -7.60
C SER A 196 20.73 15.11 -6.09
N GLN A 197 19.69 14.86 -5.30
CA GLN A 197 19.66 15.17 -3.88
C GLN A 197 18.73 14.26 -3.05
N SER A 198 18.46 13.03 -3.47
CA SER A 198 17.63 12.12 -2.70
C SER A 198 18.20 11.91 -1.29
N PRO A 199 17.39 12.05 -0.22
CA PRO A 199 17.81 11.65 1.13
C PRO A 199 18.05 10.13 1.23
N PHE A 200 17.66 9.38 0.19
CA PHE A 200 17.84 7.93 0.08
C PHE A 200 19.19 7.53 -0.53
N ARG A 201 20.12 8.47 -0.67
CA ARG A 201 21.39 8.22 -1.37
C ARG A 201 22.30 7.21 -0.70
N PRO A 202 22.89 6.31 -1.52
CA PRO A 202 24.29 6.37 -1.91
C PRO A 202 24.45 6.97 -3.30
N ALA A 203 25.68 7.41 -3.64
CA ALA A 203 26.02 8.01 -4.90
C ALA A 203 25.94 6.98 -6.05
N HIS A 204 24.72 6.77 -6.60
CA HIS A 204 24.59 5.95 -7.79
C HIS A 204 24.91 6.72 -9.06
N PRO A 205 25.48 6.02 -10.05
CA PRO A 205 25.62 6.61 -11.37
C PRO A 205 24.25 7.09 -11.87
N ALA A 206 24.24 8.22 -12.56
CA ALA A 206 23.02 8.74 -13.19
C ALA A 206 22.29 7.68 -14.03
N SER A 207 23.03 6.77 -14.68
CA SER A 207 22.50 5.65 -15.46
C SER A 207 21.58 4.69 -14.66
N HIS A 208 21.77 4.54 -13.37
CA HIS A 208 20.88 3.68 -12.56
C HIS A 208 19.49 4.31 -12.43
N VAL A 209 19.42 5.57 -12.01
CA VAL A 209 18.13 6.28 -11.90
C VAL A 209 17.45 6.40 -13.26
N ASP A 210 18.20 6.64 -14.34
CA ASP A 210 17.67 6.68 -15.69
C ASP A 210 16.99 5.37 -16.10
N SER A 211 17.49 4.23 -15.64
CA SER A 211 16.88 2.93 -15.88
C SER A 211 15.58 2.72 -15.11
N LEU A 212 15.40 3.41 -13.97
CA LEU A 212 14.22 3.28 -13.10
C LEU A 212 13.08 4.23 -13.51
N VAL A 213 13.41 5.43 -14.05
CA VAL A 213 12.41 6.47 -14.39
C VAL A 213 11.28 5.93 -15.29
N PRO A 214 11.53 5.24 -16.43
CA PRO A 214 10.46 4.76 -17.29
C PRO A 214 9.51 3.75 -16.62
N ARG A 215 9.98 3.14 -15.54
CA ARG A 215 9.24 2.06 -14.86
C ARG A 215 8.61 2.49 -13.55
N TYR A 216 9.26 3.39 -12.81
CA TYR A 216 8.92 3.63 -11.41
C TYR A 216 8.74 5.12 -11.07
N SER A 217 8.82 6.04 -12.05
CA SER A 217 8.47 7.44 -11.83
C SER A 217 7.00 7.70 -12.17
N PRO A 218 6.12 7.92 -11.18
CA PRO A 218 4.72 8.25 -11.44
C PRO A 218 4.53 9.46 -12.36
N ALA A 219 5.36 10.51 -12.23
CA ALA A 219 5.32 11.69 -13.10
C ALA A 219 5.58 11.32 -14.57
N HIS A 220 6.55 10.44 -14.83
CA HIS A 220 6.82 9.95 -16.18
C HIS A 220 5.65 9.14 -16.74
N LEU A 221 5.05 8.24 -15.92
CA LEU A 221 3.94 7.39 -16.36
C LEU A 221 2.69 8.20 -16.72
N LEU A 222 2.45 9.34 -16.08
CA LEU A 222 1.38 10.27 -16.49
C LEU A 222 1.52 10.72 -17.93
N THR A 223 2.76 10.93 -18.41
CA THR A 223 3.00 11.46 -19.77
C THR A 223 2.91 10.39 -20.85
N VAL A 224 3.22 9.12 -20.53
CA VAL A 224 3.30 8.05 -21.54
C VAL A 224 2.04 7.18 -21.63
N ALA A 225 1.19 7.14 -20.60
CA ALA A 225 0.01 6.30 -20.57
C ALA A 225 -1.18 6.92 -19.79
N PRO A 226 -1.58 8.17 -20.07
CA PRO A 226 -2.58 8.86 -19.26
C PRO A 226 -3.98 8.21 -19.28
N ALA A 227 -4.36 7.59 -20.38
CA ALA A 227 -5.70 7.03 -20.58
C ALA A 227 -5.98 5.74 -19.76
N THR A 228 -4.97 5.12 -19.18
CA THR A 228 -5.09 3.84 -18.45
C THR A 228 -5.04 3.99 -16.94
N LEU A 229 -4.93 5.23 -16.45
CA LEU A 229 -4.77 5.51 -15.04
C LEU A 229 -6.10 5.38 -14.29
N PRO A 230 -6.09 4.77 -13.09
CA PRO A 230 -7.25 4.86 -12.21
C PRO A 230 -7.40 6.29 -11.68
N PRO A 231 -8.59 6.72 -11.24
CA PRO A 231 -8.78 7.98 -10.52
C PRO A 231 -7.80 8.14 -9.37
N ILE A 232 -7.24 9.35 -9.20
CA ILE A 232 -6.20 9.63 -8.22
C ILE A 232 -6.66 10.74 -7.26
N PHE A 233 -6.54 10.47 -5.95
CA PHE A 233 -6.57 11.48 -4.89
C PHE A 233 -5.13 11.72 -4.41
N LEU A 234 -4.74 12.98 -4.28
CA LEU A 234 -3.39 13.37 -3.86
C LEU A 234 -3.45 14.38 -2.71
N ALA A 235 -2.86 14.06 -1.58
CA ALA A 235 -2.72 14.93 -0.43
C ALA A 235 -1.26 15.38 -0.25
N MET A 236 -1.04 16.68 -0.19
CA MET A 236 0.27 17.31 -0.05
C MET A 236 0.42 17.98 1.32
N ALA A 237 1.56 17.78 1.97
CA ALA A 237 1.96 18.46 3.20
C ALA A 237 2.72 19.75 2.85
N GLY A 238 2.09 20.92 3.03
CA GLY A 238 2.66 22.20 2.62
C GLY A 238 3.89 22.64 3.41
N ALA A 239 4.01 22.19 4.66
CA ALA A 239 5.17 22.42 5.52
C ALA A 239 6.08 21.18 5.62
N ASP A 240 6.12 20.36 4.58
CA ASP A 240 7.00 19.19 4.55
C ASP A 240 8.45 19.62 4.51
N ALA A 241 9.25 19.13 5.48
CA ALA A 241 10.66 19.46 5.60
C ALA A 241 11.58 18.48 4.83
N ILE A 242 11.01 17.45 4.21
CA ILE A 242 11.82 16.51 3.42
C ILE A 242 12.24 17.20 2.11
N PRO A 243 13.55 17.32 1.88
CA PRO A 243 14.05 18.03 0.71
C PRO A 243 13.45 17.52 -0.61
N ARG A 244 12.99 18.44 -1.45
CA ARG A 244 12.47 18.20 -2.80
C ARG A 244 11.21 17.32 -2.90
N LEU A 245 10.61 16.91 -1.79
CA LEU A 245 9.40 16.08 -1.84
C LEU A 245 8.25 16.87 -2.45
N ASN A 246 7.99 18.08 -1.96
CA ASN A 246 6.93 18.93 -2.49
C ASN A 246 7.16 19.32 -3.95
N GLU A 247 8.41 19.62 -4.34
CA GLU A 247 8.78 19.87 -5.75
C GLU A 247 8.45 18.64 -6.64
N SER A 248 8.71 17.42 -6.14
CA SER A 248 8.34 16.17 -6.83
C SER A 248 6.83 16.06 -7.05
N ILE A 249 6.02 16.45 -6.06
CA ILE A 249 4.56 16.50 -6.17
C ILE A 249 4.11 17.57 -7.17
N GLU A 250 4.69 18.76 -7.12
CA GLU A 250 4.40 19.86 -8.03
C GLU A 250 4.67 19.48 -9.50
N ARG A 251 5.80 18.80 -9.76
CA ARG A 251 6.13 18.29 -11.10
C ARG A 251 5.16 17.21 -11.57
N PHE A 252 4.73 16.32 -10.67
CA PHE A 252 3.67 15.37 -10.97
C PHE A 252 2.36 16.07 -11.33
N MET A 253 1.96 17.10 -10.59
CA MET A 253 0.76 17.89 -10.91
C MET A 253 0.89 18.62 -12.24
N GLN A 254 2.05 19.19 -12.57
CA GLN A 254 2.33 19.79 -13.88
C GLN A 254 2.18 18.77 -15.01
N ALA A 255 2.73 17.57 -14.83
CA ALA A 255 2.58 16.46 -15.79
C ALA A 255 1.12 16.03 -15.93
N ALA A 256 0.35 15.99 -14.84
CA ALA A 256 -1.08 15.66 -14.87
C ALA A 256 -1.88 16.68 -15.70
N VAL A 257 -1.63 17.98 -15.48
CA VAL A 257 -2.27 19.06 -16.26
C VAL A 257 -1.91 18.95 -17.75
N ALA A 258 -0.62 18.77 -18.06
CA ALA A 258 -0.15 18.63 -19.44
C ALA A 258 -0.75 17.40 -20.16
N SER A 259 -0.96 16.30 -19.42
CA SER A 259 -1.55 15.06 -19.92
C SER A 259 -3.07 15.00 -19.80
N ARG A 260 -3.72 16.07 -19.31
CA ARG A 260 -5.17 16.17 -19.09
C ARG A 260 -5.72 15.06 -18.16
N VAL A 261 -4.92 14.67 -17.18
CA VAL A 261 -5.31 13.71 -16.13
C VAL A 261 -5.89 14.51 -14.95
N GLU A 262 -7.12 14.19 -14.57
CA GLU A 262 -7.77 14.79 -13.40
C GLU A 262 -7.22 14.19 -12.11
N ILE A 263 -6.80 15.07 -11.17
CA ILE A 263 -6.35 14.71 -9.83
C ILE A 263 -7.25 15.41 -8.80
N ASP A 264 -7.86 14.63 -7.90
CA ASP A 264 -8.54 15.19 -6.72
C ASP A 264 -7.47 15.60 -5.71
N PHE A 265 -7.12 16.89 -5.69
CA PHE A 265 -5.98 17.42 -4.92
C PHE A 265 -6.40 18.07 -3.61
N ALA A 266 -5.65 17.78 -2.55
CA ALA A 266 -5.79 18.37 -1.23
C ALA A 266 -4.44 18.88 -0.68
N LEU A 267 -4.37 20.19 -0.39
CA LEU A 267 -3.20 20.78 0.25
C LEU A 267 -3.46 21.02 1.74
N HIS A 268 -2.63 20.47 2.60
CA HIS A 268 -2.55 20.87 4.00
C HIS A 268 -1.47 21.94 4.15
N ARG A 269 -1.81 23.21 4.09
CA ARG A 269 -0.85 24.32 4.00
C ARG A 269 0.22 24.32 5.10
N THR A 270 -0.15 23.99 6.33
CA THR A 270 0.71 23.94 7.52
C THR A 270 1.02 22.51 7.95
N GLY A 271 0.54 21.51 7.23
CA GLY A 271 0.78 20.09 7.53
C GLY A 271 2.23 19.74 7.32
N VAL A 272 2.81 19.05 8.30
CA VAL A 272 4.16 18.50 8.24
C VAL A 272 4.14 17.12 7.58
N HIS A 273 5.29 16.56 7.23
CA HIS A 273 5.38 15.19 6.74
C HIS A 273 4.72 14.21 7.70
N GLY A 274 3.80 13.38 7.22
CA GLY A 274 3.01 12.49 8.10
C GLY A 274 1.89 13.23 8.84
N PHE A 275 1.33 14.30 8.26
CA PHE A 275 0.29 15.11 8.90
C PHE A 275 -0.94 14.30 9.31
N ASP A 276 -1.24 13.20 8.65
CA ASP A 276 -2.34 12.29 8.99
C ASP A 276 -2.27 11.77 10.44
N GLN A 277 -1.06 11.65 11.00
CA GLN A 277 -0.79 11.23 12.37
C GLN A 277 -0.15 12.31 13.27
N ARG A 278 0.40 13.38 12.68
CA ARG A 278 1.14 14.41 13.43
C ARG A 278 0.37 15.69 13.64
N ASN A 279 -0.56 15.99 12.74
CA ASN A 279 -1.43 17.14 12.85
C ASN A 279 -2.85 16.68 13.25
N HIS A 280 -3.33 17.15 14.41
CA HIS A 280 -4.67 16.82 14.92
C HIS A 280 -5.61 18.02 14.81
N ASP A 281 -5.59 18.69 13.64
CA ASP A 281 -6.38 19.88 13.35
C ASP A 281 -7.57 19.60 12.40
N ALA A 282 -8.40 20.62 12.20
CA ALA A 282 -9.58 20.50 11.35
C ALA A 282 -9.22 20.21 9.89
N ARG A 283 -8.07 20.71 9.40
CA ARG A 283 -7.66 20.49 8.02
C ARG A 283 -7.20 19.06 7.78
N THR A 284 -6.47 18.47 8.73
CA THR A 284 -6.13 17.04 8.69
C THR A 284 -7.39 16.19 8.65
N ARG A 285 -8.35 16.46 9.54
CA ARG A 285 -9.64 15.74 9.56
C ARG A 285 -10.34 15.82 8.20
N GLU A 286 -10.49 17.02 7.66
CA GLU A 286 -11.14 17.25 6.36
C GLU A 286 -10.45 16.45 5.23
N ILE A 287 -9.11 16.44 5.18
CA ILE A 287 -8.38 15.71 4.14
C ILE A 287 -8.60 14.20 4.28
N LEU A 288 -8.57 13.66 5.51
CA LEU A 288 -8.82 12.24 5.75
C LEU A 288 -10.26 11.84 5.40
N GLU A 289 -11.24 12.68 5.72
CA GLU A 289 -12.65 12.50 5.34
C GLU A 289 -12.81 12.51 3.81
N ARG A 290 -12.19 13.48 3.12
CA ARG A 290 -12.20 13.56 1.65
C ARG A 290 -11.57 12.34 1.00
N ALA A 291 -10.40 11.89 1.49
CA ALA A 291 -9.74 10.69 0.99
C ALA A 291 -10.63 9.46 1.14
N LEU A 292 -11.27 9.30 2.31
CA LEU A 292 -12.17 8.18 2.57
C LEU A 292 -13.43 8.25 1.71
N ALA A 293 -14.01 9.44 1.52
CA ALA A 293 -15.16 9.67 0.64
C ALA A 293 -14.80 9.37 -0.82
N PHE A 294 -13.59 9.75 -1.26
CA PHE A 294 -13.07 9.41 -2.59
C PHE A 294 -12.99 7.90 -2.78
N VAL A 295 -12.37 7.17 -1.85
CA VAL A 295 -12.27 5.71 -1.87
C VAL A 295 -13.65 5.06 -1.94
N THR A 296 -14.55 5.44 -1.03
CA THR A 296 -15.89 4.82 -0.96
C THR A 296 -16.73 5.11 -2.21
N ARG A 297 -16.60 6.28 -2.83
CA ARG A 297 -17.26 6.63 -4.09
C ARG A 297 -16.82 5.69 -5.22
N HIS A 298 -15.51 5.45 -5.37
CA HIS A 298 -14.97 4.62 -6.45
C HIS A 298 -15.13 3.10 -6.21
N LEU A 299 -15.46 2.69 -4.98
CA LEU A 299 -15.71 1.29 -4.62
C LEU A 299 -17.21 0.90 -4.64
N ARG A 300 -18.13 1.87 -4.82
CA ARG A 300 -19.58 1.60 -4.86
C ARG A 300 -20.07 1.01 -6.20
N ASN A 301 -19.32 1.22 -7.28
CA ASN A 301 -19.73 0.86 -8.66
C ASN A 301 -18.95 -0.34 -9.20
#